data_81bddd84083ed7eb8e45ea90461b55b2
#
_entry.id   81bddd84083ed7eb8e45ea90461b55b2
#
_cell.length_a   1.000
_cell.length_b   1.000
_cell.length_c   1.000
_cell.angle_alpha   90.00
_cell.angle_beta   90.00
_cell.angle_gamma   90.00
#
_symmetry.space_group_name_H-M   'P 1'
#
loop_
_entity.id
_entity.type
_entity.pdbx_description
1 polymer ?
#
loop_
_entity_poly.entity_id
_entity_poly.type
_entity_poly.pdbx_seq_one_letter_code
_entity_poly.pdbx_strand_id
1 'polypeptide(L)'
;IRDRSSPYPFSVGRYDERRPGMYTTELFGGKRLHHVGLDLGAPVDAPVYAFAEGRIHDIAINDEDGSYGPTLITEHTVCLPAKVGGPLAKETSTFWVLYGHLSWDSISGWKRGDTFGRGDLLARLGDEDENGGWPPHVHVQLSVEAPTNGDLPGVVRPEDRKRALELYPDPRLICGPLY
;
A
#
# COMPACT_ATOMS: atom_id res chain seq x y z
N ILE A 1 -11.05 7.75 1.65
CA ILE A 1 -12.07 7.29 0.68
C ILE A 1 -12.81 8.51 0.19
N ARG A 2 -12.99 8.63 -1.11
CA ARG A 2 -13.60 9.80 -1.73
C ARG A 2 -15.03 9.98 -1.23
N ASP A 3 -15.31 11.09 -0.56
CA ASP A 3 -16.67 11.57 -0.40
C ASP A 3 -17.20 11.91 -1.80
N ARG A 4 -18.19 11.19 -2.29
CA ARG A 4 -18.81 11.42 -3.60
C ARG A 4 -19.41 12.84 -3.75
N SER A 5 -19.62 13.55 -2.63
CA SER A 5 -20.04 14.94 -2.60
C SER A 5 -18.89 15.94 -2.69
N SER A 6 -17.63 15.49 -2.60
CA SER A 6 -16.47 16.38 -2.66
C SER A 6 -16.27 16.94 -4.07
N PRO A 7 -16.12 18.24 -4.23
CA PRO A 7 -15.78 18.84 -5.52
C PRO A 7 -14.33 18.58 -5.95
N TYR A 8 -13.51 18.00 -5.07
CA TYR A 8 -12.10 17.73 -5.34
C TYR A 8 -11.92 16.34 -5.93
N PRO A 9 -11.13 16.21 -7.01
CA PRO A 9 -10.88 14.91 -7.64
C PRO A 9 -9.98 13.98 -6.82
N PHE A 10 -9.35 14.50 -5.76
CA PHE A 10 -8.41 13.76 -4.92
C PHE A 10 -8.88 13.71 -3.47
N SER A 11 -8.56 12.60 -2.81
CA SER A 11 -8.86 12.39 -1.39
C SER A 11 -7.71 11.66 -0.69
N VAL A 12 -7.64 11.78 0.64
CA VAL A 12 -6.64 11.08 1.46
C VAL A 12 -7.33 10.35 2.59
N GLY A 13 -7.16 9.02 2.63
CA GLY A 13 -7.47 8.19 3.78
C GLY A 13 -6.21 8.03 4.64
N ARG A 14 -6.28 8.42 5.92
CA ARG A 14 -5.09 8.61 6.75
C ARG A 14 -4.52 7.30 7.30
N TYR A 15 -3.22 7.30 7.50
CA TYR A 15 -2.52 6.28 8.26
C TYR A 15 -2.92 6.34 9.75
N ASP A 16 -3.01 5.17 10.39
CA ASP A 16 -3.42 4.98 11.79
C ASP A 16 -4.79 5.61 12.10
N GLU A 17 -5.65 5.71 11.11
CA GLU A 17 -6.99 6.25 11.24
C GLU A 17 -7.95 5.21 11.79
N ARG A 18 -8.73 5.60 12.80
CA ARG A 18 -9.80 4.75 13.32
C ARG A 18 -11.07 4.94 12.48
N ARG A 19 -11.55 3.87 11.85
CA ARG A 19 -12.68 3.87 10.89
C ARG A 19 -13.83 2.97 11.37
N PRO A 20 -14.61 3.36 12.37
CA PRO A 20 -15.71 2.55 12.86
C PRO A 20 -16.81 2.43 11.77
N GLY A 21 -17.34 1.21 11.57
CA GLY A 21 -18.45 0.95 10.66
C GLY A 21 -18.12 0.95 9.16
N MET A 22 -16.86 1.11 8.78
CA MET A 22 -16.44 1.08 7.37
C MET A 22 -16.20 -0.35 6.88
N TYR A 23 -15.64 -1.20 7.71
CA TYR A 23 -15.22 -2.56 7.39
C TYR A 23 -16.23 -3.57 7.92
N THR A 24 -17.35 -3.71 7.21
CA THR A 24 -18.52 -4.50 7.64
C THR A 24 -18.63 -5.87 7.02
N THR A 25 -17.80 -6.17 6.00
CA THR A 25 -17.78 -7.48 5.35
C THR A 25 -17.24 -8.58 6.27
N GLU A 26 -17.52 -9.84 5.96
CA GLU A 26 -17.06 -11.00 6.73
C GLU A 26 -15.54 -11.03 6.86
N LEU A 27 -14.82 -10.59 5.82
CA LEU A 27 -13.35 -10.46 5.80
C LEU A 27 -12.80 -9.73 7.04
N PHE A 28 -13.47 -8.69 7.49
CA PHE A 28 -13.03 -7.86 8.63
C PHE A 28 -13.63 -8.29 9.97
N GLY A 29 -14.66 -9.13 9.94
CA GLY A 29 -15.36 -9.63 11.14
C GLY A 29 -15.89 -8.52 12.07
N GLY A 30 -16.10 -7.32 11.55
CA GLY A 30 -16.59 -6.15 12.27
C GLY A 30 -15.70 -5.64 13.41
N LYS A 31 -14.48 -6.18 13.58
CA LYS A 31 -13.57 -5.86 14.70
C LYS A 31 -12.31 -5.11 14.29
N ARG A 32 -11.98 -5.09 13.00
CA ARG A 32 -10.83 -4.38 12.47
C ARG A 32 -11.22 -2.93 12.23
N LEU A 33 -10.52 -1.99 12.86
CA LEU A 33 -10.91 -0.58 12.89
C LEU A 33 -9.78 0.38 12.54
N HIS A 34 -8.51 -0.03 12.70
CA HIS A 34 -7.36 0.84 12.50
C HIS A 34 -6.73 0.57 11.15
N HIS A 35 -6.78 1.58 10.29
CA HIS A 35 -6.17 1.58 8.97
C HIS A 35 -4.65 1.75 9.09
N VAL A 36 -3.88 0.81 8.57
CA VAL A 36 -2.40 0.79 8.69
C VAL A 36 -1.68 1.06 7.38
N GLY A 37 -2.39 1.63 6.43
CA GLY A 37 -1.89 2.15 5.16
C GLY A 37 -2.29 3.61 4.96
N LEU A 38 -2.08 4.09 3.75
CA LEU A 38 -2.46 5.41 3.26
C LEU A 38 -3.27 5.23 1.99
N ASP A 39 -4.50 5.77 1.94
CA ASP A 39 -5.30 5.74 0.72
C ASP A 39 -5.19 7.06 -0.02
N LEU A 40 -4.85 7.00 -1.30
CA LEU A 40 -4.78 8.16 -2.18
C LEU A 40 -5.84 8.01 -3.27
N GLY A 41 -6.97 8.69 -3.09
CA GLY A 41 -8.09 8.68 -4.03
C GLY A 41 -7.83 9.60 -5.21
N ALA A 42 -8.07 9.06 -6.42
CA ALA A 42 -7.94 9.76 -7.69
C ALA A 42 -8.92 9.15 -8.71
N PRO A 43 -9.09 9.74 -9.91
CA PRO A 43 -9.89 9.11 -10.98
C PRO A 43 -9.38 7.72 -11.35
N VAL A 44 -10.27 6.87 -11.89
CA VAL A 44 -9.91 5.61 -12.55
C VAL A 44 -8.77 5.87 -13.55
N ASP A 45 -7.89 4.90 -13.74
CA ASP A 45 -6.70 4.98 -14.60
C ASP A 45 -5.64 6.01 -14.18
N ALA A 46 -5.80 6.69 -13.04
CA ALA A 46 -4.74 7.56 -12.54
C ALA A 46 -3.44 6.75 -12.33
N PRO A 47 -2.29 7.27 -12.82
CA PRO A 47 -1.04 6.53 -12.79
C PRO A 47 -0.42 6.49 -11.41
N VAL A 48 0.18 5.35 -11.07
CA VAL A 48 1.00 5.12 -9.87
C VAL A 48 2.44 4.95 -10.32
N TYR A 49 3.32 5.87 -9.90
CA TYR A 49 4.74 5.87 -10.26
C TYR A 49 5.62 5.38 -9.12
N ALA A 50 6.73 4.73 -9.47
CA ALA A 50 7.75 4.32 -8.50
C ALA A 50 8.39 5.54 -7.81
N PHE A 51 8.35 5.59 -6.49
CA PHE A 51 9.00 6.64 -5.71
C PHE A 51 10.54 6.47 -5.66
N ALA A 52 11.03 5.25 -5.84
CA ALA A 52 12.44 4.86 -5.87
C ALA A 52 12.63 3.65 -6.78
N GLU A 53 13.86 3.30 -7.06
CA GLU A 53 14.20 2.04 -7.70
C GLU A 53 13.85 0.83 -6.83
N GLY A 54 13.58 -0.31 -7.44
CA GLY A 54 13.21 -1.52 -6.73
C GLY A 54 12.98 -2.70 -7.66
N ARG A 55 12.38 -3.74 -7.11
CA ARG A 55 11.94 -4.91 -7.89
C ARG A 55 10.54 -5.36 -7.46
N ILE A 56 9.86 -6.04 -8.36
CA ILE A 56 8.58 -6.67 -8.09
C ILE A 56 8.80 -7.86 -7.16
N HIS A 57 8.22 -7.79 -5.97
CA HIS A 57 8.25 -8.87 -4.98
C HIS A 57 7.12 -9.87 -5.25
N ASP A 58 5.90 -9.36 -5.44
CA ASP A 58 4.73 -10.19 -5.71
C ASP A 58 3.67 -9.45 -6.51
N ILE A 59 2.80 -10.23 -7.16
CA ILE A 59 1.62 -9.78 -7.88
C ILE A 59 0.49 -10.72 -7.50
N ALA A 60 -0.62 -10.18 -7.02
CA ALA A 60 -1.76 -10.96 -6.56
C ALA A 60 -3.09 -10.36 -6.99
N ILE A 61 -4.12 -11.18 -6.96
CA ILE A 61 -5.53 -10.76 -7.00
C ILE A 61 -6.13 -11.16 -5.66
N ASN A 62 -6.47 -10.16 -4.85
CA ASN A 62 -7.16 -10.33 -3.58
C ASN A 62 -8.64 -9.99 -3.82
N ASP A 63 -9.39 -10.95 -4.36
CA ASP A 63 -10.72 -10.78 -4.97
C ASP A 63 -11.90 -10.91 -3.99
N GLU A 64 -11.65 -11.11 -2.69
CA GLU A 64 -12.68 -11.10 -1.69
C GLU A 64 -13.34 -9.70 -1.59
N ASP A 65 -14.66 -9.68 -1.41
CA ASP A 65 -15.43 -8.43 -1.27
C ASP A 65 -14.89 -7.55 -0.13
N GLY A 66 -14.52 -6.33 -0.48
CA GLY A 66 -13.85 -5.39 0.43
C GLY A 66 -12.34 -5.55 0.55
N SER A 67 -11.72 -6.51 -0.17
CA SER A 67 -10.26 -6.66 -0.21
C SER A 67 -9.61 -5.70 -1.22
N TYR A 68 -8.36 -5.95 -1.57
CA TYR A 68 -7.54 -5.05 -2.40
C TYR A 68 -7.77 -5.18 -3.91
N GLY A 69 -8.44 -6.25 -4.39
CA GLY A 69 -8.43 -6.54 -5.82
C GLY A 69 -7.01 -6.78 -6.34
N PRO A 70 -6.70 -6.33 -7.57
CA PRO A 70 -5.36 -6.42 -8.13
C PRO A 70 -4.35 -5.65 -7.28
N THR A 71 -3.27 -6.34 -6.93
CA THR A 71 -2.28 -5.91 -5.93
C THR A 71 -0.87 -6.12 -6.46
N LEU A 72 -0.02 -5.12 -6.29
CA LEU A 72 1.40 -5.17 -6.60
C LEU A 72 2.20 -4.96 -5.32
N ILE A 73 3.19 -5.81 -5.07
CA ILE A 73 4.13 -5.64 -3.97
C ILE A 73 5.52 -5.43 -4.53
N THR A 74 6.15 -4.33 -4.12
CA THR A 74 7.52 -4.00 -4.49
C THR A 74 8.47 -4.22 -3.33
N GLU A 75 9.74 -4.49 -3.63
CA GLU A 75 10.82 -4.62 -2.68
C GLU A 75 11.88 -3.56 -2.96
N HIS A 76 12.34 -2.90 -1.91
CA HIS A 76 13.31 -1.83 -1.95
C HIS A 76 14.43 -2.07 -0.97
N THR A 77 15.66 -1.71 -1.35
CA THR A 77 16.83 -1.77 -0.47
C THR A 77 17.37 -0.37 -0.26
N VAL A 78 17.52 0.03 1.00
CA VAL A 78 18.12 1.31 1.37
C VAL A 78 19.46 1.10 2.05
N CYS A 79 20.43 1.96 1.73
CA CYS A 79 21.69 2.03 2.45
C CYS A 79 21.49 2.97 3.66
N LEU A 80 21.62 2.42 4.85
CA LEU A 80 21.57 3.23 6.07
C LEU A 80 22.95 3.87 6.31
N PRO A 81 22.99 5.13 6.79
CA PRO A 81 24.27 5.73 7.20
C PRO A 81 24.85 4.91 8.36
N ALA A 82 26.15 4.63 8.31
CA ALA A 82 26.86 3.98 9.40
C ALA A 82 26.60 4.75 10.71
N LYS A 83 26.34 4.03 11.81
CA LYS A 83 26.24 4.66 13.13
C LYS A 83 27.54 5.42 13.42
N VAL A 84 27.39 6.67 13.88
CA VAL A 84 28.56 7.53 14.23
C VAL A 84 29.42 6.79 15.24
N GLY A 85 30.70 6.52 14.89
CA GLY A 85 31.68 5.87 15.75
C GLY A 85 31.88 4.35 15.53
N GLY A 86 31.23 3.75 14.53
CA GLY A 86 31.44 2.35 14.14
C GLY A 86 32.29 2.16 12.87
N PRO A 87 32.73 0.94 12.54
CA PRO A 87 33.37 0.66 11.27
C PRO A 87 32.44 1.02 10.09
N LEU A 88 33.03 1.47 8.97
CA LEU A 88 32.35 1.93 7.74
C LEU A 88 31.53 0.82 7.00
N ALA A 89 30.91 -0.09 7.71
CA ALA A 89 30.01 -1.07 7.13
C ALA A 89 28.70 -0.37 6.76
N LYS A 90 28.42 -0.27 5.47
CA LYS A 90 27.09 0.13 4.97
C LYS A 90 26.10 -0.94 5.42
N GLU A 91 25.26 -0.60 6.39
CA GLU A 91 24.10 -1.45 6.71
C GLU A 91 23.03 -1.23 5.62
N THR A 92 22.61 -2.30 4.99
CA THR A 92 21.47 -2.26 4.07
C THR A 92 20.24 -2.77 4.81
N SER A 93 19.11 -2.11 4.59
CA SER A 93 17.82 -2.56 5.08
C SER A 93 16.89 -2.76 3.90
N THR A 94 16.10 -3.82 3.94
CA THR A 94 15.07 -4.11 2.94
C THR A 94 13.71 -3.82 3.53
N PHE A 95 12.82 -3.24 2.74
CA PHE A 95 11.42 -3.05 3.07
C PHE A 95 10.55 -3.26 1.83
N TRP A 96 9.27 -3.46 2.06
CA TRP A 96 8.29 -3.75 1.02
C TRP A 96 7.20 -2.69 1.00
N VAL A 97 6.62 -2.49 -0.17
CA VAL A 97 5.47 -1.59 -0.37
C VAL A 97 4.38 -2.34 -1.10
N LEU A 98 3.21 -2.43 -0.49
CA LEU A 98 2.00 -2.91 -1.12
C LEU A 98 1.26 -1.74 -1.74
N TYR A 99 0.81 -1.93 -2.98
CA TYR A 99 -0.13 -1.09 -3.72
C TYR A 99 -1.36 -1.90 -4.02
N GLY A 100 -2.50 -1.54 -3.44
CA GLY A 100 -3.78 -2.20 -3.64
C GLY A 100 -4.75 -1.38 -4.48
N HIS A 101 -5.87 -1.97 -4.89
CA HIS A 101 -6.96 -1.36 -5.66
C HIS A 101 -6.53 -0.90 -7.06
N LEU A 102 -5.63 -1.67 -7.66
CA LEU A 102 -5.07 -1.38 -8.97
C LEU A 102 -5.94 -1.93 -10.10
N SER A 103 -5.65 -1.53 -11.33
CA SER A 103 -6.19 -2.15 -12.54
C SER A 103 -5.36 -3.40 -12.88
N TRP A 104 -6.04 -4.51 -13.18
CA TRP A 104 -5.38 -5.76 -13.56
C TRP A 104 -4.53 -5.58 -14.83
N ASP A 105 -5.08 -4.93 -15.84
CA ASP A 105 -4.38 -4.71 -17.12
C ASP A 105 -3.05 -3.97 -16.91
N SER A 106 -3.00 -3.06 -15.94
CA SER A 106 -1.80 -2.27 -15.69
C SER A 106 -0.69 -3.05 -14.99
N ILE A 107 -1.01 -4.11 -14.24
CA ILE A 107 -0.02 -4.92 -13.51
C ILE A 107 0.25 -6.28 -14.13
N SER A 108 -0.60 -6.76 -15.04
CA SER A 108 -0.51 -8.10 -15.64
C SER A 108 0.77 -8.36 -16.43
N GLY A 109 1.45 -7.31 -16.89
CA GLY A 109 2.74 -7.39 -17.60
C GLY A 109 3.95 -7.64 -16.70
N TRP A 110 3.84 -7.34 -15.40
CA TRP A 110 4.92 -7.52 -14.45
C TRP A 110 5.13 -8.99 -14.08
N LYS A 111 6.36 -9.32 -13.69
CA LYS A 111 6.75 -10.63 -13.15
C LYS A 111 7.55 -10.43 -11.87
N ARG A 112 7.49 -11.40 -10.96
CA ARG A 112 8.37 -11.42 -9.78
C ARG A 112 9.83 -11.32 -10.20
N GLY A 113 10.55 -10.38 -9.58
CA GLY A 113 11.96 -10.12 -9.86
C GLY A 113 12.22 -9.06 -10.94
N ASP A 114 11.21 -8.64 -11.71
CA ASP A 114 11.37 -7.52 -12.64
C ASP A 114 11.80 -6.26 -11.88
N THR A 115 12.74 -5.51 -12.45
CA THR A 115 13.26 -4.29 -11.84
C THR A 115 12.68 -3.05 -12.50
N PHE A 116 12.58 -1.97 -11.72
CA PHE A 116 12.11 -0.68 -12.18
C PHE A 116 12.96 0.45 -11.57
N GLY A 117 13.00 1.58 -12.24
CA GLY A 117 13.65 2.79 -11.78
C GLY A 117 12.68 3.77 -11.11
N ARG A 118 13.23 4.75 -10.40
CA ARG A 118 12.43 5.86 -9.87
C ARG A 118 11.72 6.60 -11.02
N GLY A 119 10.41 6.81 -10.87
CA GLY A 119 9.56 7.48 -11.86
C GLY A 119 8.98 6.57 -12.93
N ASP A 120 9.32 5.27 -12.93
CA ASP A 120 8.67 4.32 -13.84
C ASP A 120 7.20 4.14 -13.45
N LEU A 121 6.35 3.91 -14.44
CA LEU A 121 4.95 3.60 -14.24
C LEU A 121 4.82 2.17 -13.69
N LEU A 122 4.35 2.03 -12.46
CA LEU A 122 4.14 0.74 -11.82
C LEU A 122 2.75 0.18 -12.16
N ALA A 123 1.72 1.03 -12.07
CA ALA A 123 0.33 0.60 -12.18
C ALA A 123 -0.60 1.79 -12.48
N ARG A 124 -1.89 1.47 -12.59
CA ARG A 124 -3.00 2.43 -12.66
C ARG A 124 -4.09 2.03 -11.68
N LEU A 125 -4.91 2.97 -11.26
CA LEU A 125 -6.04 2.71 -10.39
C LEU A 125 -7.12 1.92 -11.11
N GLY A 126 -7.63 0.86 -10.47
CA GLY A 126 -8.77 0.10 -10.93
C GLY A 126 -10.10 0.81 -10.68
N ASP A 127 -11.12 0.38 -11.40
CA ASP A 127 -12.50 0.77 -11.13
C ASP A 127 -13.13 -0.07 -10.00
N GLU A 128 -14.38 0.25 -9.64
CA GLU A 128 -15.10 -0.42 -8.55
C GLU A 128 -15.36 -1.91 -8.85
N ASP A 129 -15.40 -2.32 -10.13
CA ASP A 129 -15.73 -3.69 -10.51
C ASP A 129 -14.54 -4.67 -10.32
N GLU A 130 -13.29 -4.16 -10.33
CA GLU A 130 -12.10 -4.98 -10.20
C GLU A 130 -11.29 -4.73 -8.91
N ASN A 131 -11.50 -3.61 -8.22
CA ASN A 131 -10.64 -3.15 -7.12
C ASN A 131 -11.13 -3.56 -5.71
N GLY A 132 -12.03 -4.54 -5.61
CA GLY A 132 -12.63 -4.97 -4.36
C GLY A 132 -13.88 -4.18 -3.96
N GLY A 133 -14.50 -3.43 -4.89
CA GLY A 133 -15.75 -2.70 -4.68
C GLY A 133 -15.58 -1.31 -4.05
N TRP A 134 -14.38 -0.75 -4.07
CA TRP A 134 -14.09 0.55 -3.48
C TRP A 134 -14.10 1.70 -4.49
N PRO A 135 -14.43 2.94 -4.08
CA PRO A 135 -14.17 4.10 -4.90
C PRO A 135 -12.70 4.15 -5.32
N PRO A 136 -12.36 4.54 -6.56
CA PRO A 136 -11.01 4.47 -7.09
C PRO A 136 -9.98 5.19 -6.23
N HIS A 137 -8.97 4.46 -5.77
CA HIS A 137 -7.85 4.93 -4.96
C HIS A 137 -6.72 3.90 -4.99
N VAL A 138 -5.52 4.28 -4.61
CA VAL A 138 -4.46 3.35 -4.27
C VAL A 138 -4.33 3.27 -2.76
N HIS A 139 -4.33 2.05 -2.22
CA HIS A 139 -3.88 1.78 -0.87
C HIS A 139 -2.37 1.56 -0.89
N VAL A 140 -1.62 2.38 -0.18
CA VAL A 140 -0.15 2.27 -0.06
C VAL A 140 0.20 1.86 1.36
N GLN A 141 0.91 0.75 1.51
CA GLN A 141 1.32 0.25 2.83
C GLN A 141 2.78 -0.20 2.83
N LEU A 142 3.55 0.29 3.80
CA LEU A 142 4.92 -0.17 4.05
C LEU A 142 4.92 -1.43 4.91
N SER A 143 5.92 -2.29 4.70
CA SER A 143 6.21 -3.40 5.59
C SER A 143 7.71 -3.55 5.80
N VAL A 144 8.13 -3.82 7.05
CA VAL A 144 9.52 -4.15 7.40
C VAL A 144 9.78 -5.65 7.41
N GLU A 145 8.74 -6.45 7.22
CA GLU A 145 8.83 -7.91 7.03
C GLU A 145 8.31 -8.26 5.64
N ALA A 146 8.91 -9.26 5.00
CA ALA A 146 8.51 -9.70 3.67
C ALA A 146 7.05 -10.19 3.66
N PRO A 147 6.18 -9.60 2.83
CA PRO A 147 4.82 -10.10 2.67
C PRO A 147 4.79 -11.53 2.14
N THR A 148 3.81 -12.29 2.58
CA THR A 148 3.55 -13.64 2.06
C THR A 148 2.21 -13.66 1.33
N ASN A 149 2.12 -14.46 0.26
CA ASN A 149 0.88 -14.65 -0.51
C ASN A 149 0.31 -13.36 -1.16
N GLY A 150 1.15 -12.36 -1.42
CA GLY A 150 0.70 -11.13 -2.10
C GLY A 150 -0.27 -10.26 -1.30
N ASP A 151 -0.30 -10.39 0.03
CA ASP A 151 -1.23 -9.71 0.91
C ASP A 151 -0.56 -9.15 2.18
N LEU A 152 -1.18 -8.11 2.75
CA LEU A 152 -0.91 -7.51 4.05
C LEU A 152 -2.23 -7.08 4.70
N PRO A 153 -2.36 -7.14 6.05
CA PRO A 153 -3.56 -6.65 6.71
C PRO A 153 -3.66 -5.12 6.63
N GLY A 154 -4.51 -4.58 5.76
CA GLY A 154 -4.73 -3.12 5.59
C GLY A 154 -5.43 -2.46 6.77
N VAL A 155 -6.16 -3.25 7.55
CA VAL A 155 -6.83 -2.83 8.79
C VAL A 155 -6.64 -3.86 9.87
N VAL A 156 -6.42 -3.37 11.09
CA VAL A 156 -6.13 -4.23 12.25
C VAL A 156 -7.10 -3.96 13.40
N ARG A 157 -7.16 -4.91 14.34
CA ARG A 157 -7.92 -4.77 15.58
C ARG A 157 -7.24 -3.77 16.51
N PRO A 158 -7.98 -3.13 17.44
CA PRO A 158 -7.40 -2.23 18.43
C PRO A 158 -6.28 -2.86 19.27
N GLU A 159 -6.44 -4.14 19.64
CA GLU A 159 -5.44 -4.88 20.42
C GLU A 159 -4.15 -5.14 19.64
N ASP A 160 -4.23 -5.28 18.30
CA ASP A 160 -3.07 -5.55 17.45
C ASP A 160 -2.37 -4.26 16.96
N ARG A 161 -2.98 -3.09 17.19
CA ARG A 161 -2.51 -1.80 16.66
C ARG A 161 -1.04 -1.52 16.97
N LYS A 162 -0.61 -1.72 18.23
CA LYS A 162 0.78 -1.42 18.61
C LYS A 162 1.77 -2.23 17.77
N ARG A 163 1.53 -3.53 17.62
CA ARG A 163 2.40 -4.40 16.82
C ARG A 163 2.32 -4.05 15.33
N ALA A 164 1.14 -3.73 14.84
CA ALA A 164 0.96 -3.35 13.43
C ALA A 164 1.75 -2.07 13.08
N LEU A 165 1.77 -1.05 13.94
CA LEU A 165 2.55 0.18 13.69
C LEU A 165 4.08 -0.05 13.72
N GLU A 166 4.55 -1.11 14.39
CA GLU A 166 5.97 -1.52 14.33
C GLU A 166 6.30 -2.22 13.01
N LEU A 167 5.36 -3.03 12.47
CA LEU A 167 5.54 -3.80 11.24
C LEU A 167 5.25 -3.00 9.98
N TYR A 168 4.30 -2.08 10.04
CA TYR A 168 3.77 -1.27 8.94
C TYR A 168 3.99 0.20 9.23
N PRO A 169 5.20 0.74 8.95
CA PRO A 169 5.51 2.15 9.18
C PRO A 169 4.64 3.08 8.35
N ASP A 170 4.56 4.34 8.78
CA ASP A 170 3.79 5.38 8.12
C ASP A 170 4.23 5.60 6.65
N PRO A 171 3.34 5.41 5.66
CA PRO A 171 3.69 5.58 4.25
C PRO A 171 4.07 7.01 3.85
N ARG A 172 3.83 8.01 4.70
CA ARG A 172 4.33 9.38 4.48
C ARG A 172 5.85 9.46 4.45
N LEU A 173 6.55 8.43 4.94
CA LEU A 173 8.01 8.31 4.77
C LEU A 173 8.45 8.28 3.30
N ILE A 174 7.59 7.79 2.41
CA ILE A 174 7.85 7.73 0.96
C ILE A 174 6.96 8.68 0.14
N CYS A 175 5.73 8.95 0.61
CA CYS A 175 4.77 9.81 -0.08
C CYS A 175 4.94 11.30 0.27
N GLY A 176 5.69 11.63 1.31
CA GLY A 176 5.83 12.99 1.83
C GLY A 176 4.67 13.45 2.73
N PRO A 177 4.71 14.69 3.23
CA PRO A 177 3.70 15.23 4.12
C PRO A 177 2.42 15.55 3.34
N LEU A 178 1.34 14.81 3.62
CA LEU A 178 0.04 14.94 2.95
C LEU A 178 -1.03 15.57 3.85
N TYR A 179 -0.82 15.61 5.14
CA TYR A 179 -1.69 16.20 6.16
C TYR A 179 -0.92 16.45 7.46
#